data_a3ed9a11974db708caad662cde5788e9
#
_entry.id   a3ed9a11974db708caad662cde5788e9
#
_cell.length_a   1.000
_cell.length_b   1.000
_cell.length_c   1.000
_cell.angle_alpha   90.00
_cell.angle_beta   90.00
_cell.angle_gamma   90.00
#
_symmetry.space_group_name_H-M   'P 1'
#
loop_
_entity.id
_entity.type
_entity.pdbx_description
1 polymer ?
#
loop_
_entity_poly.entity_id
_entity_poly.type
_entity_poly.pdbx_seq_one_letter_code
_entity_poly.pdbx_strand_id
1 'polypeptide(L)'
;MLCMAVAGTTSCAQQKQSKNAGQENKILVAYFSATGNTAKAAKSLQGATNGELYAITPEEPYTDADLDWNDKESRSSVEMNDSESRPAIKGKIQDIGENNVLFLGYPIWWDAAPRIINTFIEAHELKGIKIIPFATSGGSDISNSVKALKKTYPELDWEEGKLMNGMDDVDITKWVYELGYYGW
;
A
#
# COMPACT_ATOMS: atom_id res chain seq x y z
N MET A 1 -5.44 70.45 -8.38
CA MET A 1 -5.74 69.26 -9.19
C MET A 1 -5.13 68.05 -8.47
N LEU A 2 -5.97 67.28 -7.80
CA LEU A 2 -5.58 66.19 -6.93
C LEU A 2 -5.83 64.85 -7.64
N CYS A 3 -4.80 64.11 -8.03
CA CYS A 3 -4.95 62.78 -8.58
C CYS A 3 -4.81 61.74 -7.49
N MET A 4 -5.92 61.09 -7.11
CA MET A 4 -5.92 59.90 -6.25
C MET A 4 -5.53 58.69 -7.08
N ALA A 5 -4.45 58.02 -6.69
CA ALA A 5 -4.05 56.69 -7.17
C ALA A 5 -4.71 55.62 -6.28
N VAL A 6 -5.59 54.82 -6.88
CA VAL A 6 -6.18 53.64 -6.25
C VAL A 6 -5.22 52.46 -6.42
N ALA A 7 -4.65 52.01 -5.31
CA ALA A 7 -3.83 50.78 -5.28
C ALA A 7 -4.75 49.56 -5.18
N GLY A 8 -4.89 48.84 -6.29
CA GLY A 8 -5.55 47.54 -6.32
C GLY A 8 -4.63 46.46 -5.75
N THR A 9 -5.02 45.86 -4.62
CA THR A 9 -4.34 44.67 -4.03
C THR A 9 -4.79 43.42 -4.78
N THR A 10 -3.96 42.96 -5.72
CA THR A 10 -4.15 41.65 -6.36
C THR A 10 -3.69 40.55 -5.40
N SER A 11 -4.67 39.84 -4.85
CA SER A 11 -4.41 38.65 -4.04
C SER A 11 -3.94 37.52 -4.96
N CYS A 12 -2.64 37.23 -4.97
CA CYS A 12 -2.09 36.03 -5.60
C CYS A 12 -2.43 34.81 -4.75
N ALA A 13 -3.46 34.07 -5.14
CA ALA A 13 -3.65 32.71 -4.67
C ALA A 13 -2.47 31.86 -5.20
N GLN A 14 -1.55 31.52 -4.36
CA GLN A 14 -0.46 30.59 -4.65
C GLN A 14 -1.05 29.19 -4.86
N GLN A 15 -1.24 28.81 -6.11
CA GLN A 15 -1.37 27.40 -6.48
C GLN A 15 -0.08 26.69 -6.07
N LYS A 16 -0.21 25.72 -5.16
CA LYS A 16 0.84 24.73 -4.92
C LYS A 16 1.02 23.92 -6.20
N GLN A 17 1.93 24.36 -7.06
CA GLN A 17 2.42 23.56 -8.16
C GLN A 17 3.16 22.35 -7.59
N SER A 18 2.69 21.15 -7.89
CA SER A 18 3.35 19.89 -7.61
C SER A 18 4.74 19.90 -8.27
N LYS A 19 5.77 19.83 -7.42
CA LYS A 19 7.18 19.70 -7.86
C LYS A 19 7.47 18.24 -8.25
N ASN A 20 6.88 17.70 -9.29
CA ASN A 20 7.29 16.40 -9.85
C ASN A 20 6.97 16.30 -11.35
N ALA A 21 7.24 17.34 -12.11
CA ALA A 21 7.24 17.25 -13.56
C ALA A 21 8.66 16.87 -14.04
N GLY A 22 8.92 15.55 -14.24
CA GLY A 22 10.17 15.12 -14.87
C GLY A 22 10.73 13.75 -14.49
N GLN A 23 10.28 13.12 -13.44
CA GLN A 23 10.72 11.76 -13.12
C GLN A 23 9.55 10.80 -13.36
N GLU A 24 9.74 9.89 -14.31
CA GLU A 24 8.77 8.82 -14.58
C GLU A 24 8.65 7.97 -13.30
N ASN A 25 7.44 7.85 -12.75
CA ASN A 25 7.22 7.06 -11.55
C ASN A 25 7.35 5.57 -11.91
N LYS A 26 8.40 4.93 -11.40
CA LYS A 26 8.48 3.46 -11.42
C LYS A 26 7.65 2.92 -10.26
N ILE A 27 6.53 2.30 -10.58
CA ILE A 27 5.54 1.85 -9.62
C ILE A 27 5.58 0.33 -9.50
N LEU A 28 5.70 -0.14 -8.26
CA LEU A 28 5.56 -1.55 -7.92
C LEU A 28 4.25 -1.76 -7.15
N VAL A 29 3.48 -2.76 -7.53
CA VAL A 29 2.30 -3.23 -6.81
C VAL A 29 2.63 -4.60 -6.20
N ALA A 30 3.12 -4.61 -4.97
CA ALA A 30 3.41 -5.85 -4.24
C ALA A 30 2.23 -6.22 -3.33
N TYR A 31 1.86 -7.50 -3.31
CA TYR A 31 0.71 -7.92 -2.51
C TYR A 31 0.84 -9.35 -1.98
N PHE A 32 0.30 -9.59 -0.79
CA PHE A 32 -0.04 -10.91 -0.29
C PHE A 32 -1.54 -11.16 -0.41
N SER A 33 -1.93 -12.36 -0.83
CA SER A 33 -3.33 -12.75 -0.93
C SER A 33 -3.50 -14.26 -0.67
N ALA A 34 -4.18 -14.60 0.43
CA ALA A 34 -4.45 -16.00 0.77
C ALA A 34 -5.66 -16.56 0.01
N THR A 35 -6.71 -15.76 -0.19
CA THR A 35 -7.99 -16.19 -0.78
C THR A 35 -8.32 -15.56 -2.13
N GLY A 36 -7.40 -14.78 -2.71
CA GLY A 36 -7.57 -14.16 -4.03
C GLY A 36 -8.18 -12.75 -4.02
N ASN A 37 -8.80 -12.29 -2.93
CA ASN A 37 -9.45 -10.97 -2.88
C ASN A 37 -8.44 -9.82 -3.06
N THR A 38 -7.34 -9.83 -2.32
CA THR A 38 -6.29 -8.82 -2.45
C THR A 38 -5.60 -8.90 -3.81
N ALA A 39 -5.43 -10.10 -4.37
CA ALA A 39 -4.87 -10.30 -5.71
C ALA A 39 -5.73 -9.64 -6.80
N LYS A 40 -7.06 -9.69 -6.66
CA LYS A 40 -7.99 -9.00 -7.57
C LYS A 40 -7.79 -7.49 -7.51
N ALA A 41 -7.76 -6.92 -6.31
CA ALA A 41 -7.53 -5.49 -6.11
C ALA A 41 -6.15 -5.05 -6.64
N ALA A 42 -5.11 -5.86 -6.44
CA ALA A 42 -3.77 -5.60 -6.96
C ALA A 42 -3.72 -5.54 -8.49
N LYS A 43 -4.47 -6.43 -9.18
CA LYS A 43 -4.57 -6.40 -10.65
C LYS A 43 -5.26 -5.13 -11.16
N SER A 44 -6.32 -4.68 -10.51
CA SER A 44 -6.99 -3.42 -10.84
C SER A 44 -6.05 -2.23 -10.63
N LEU A 45 -5.29 -2.21 -9.52
CA LEU A 45 -4.24 -1.20 -9.27
C LEU A 45 -3.15 -1.23 -10.35
N GLN A 46 -2.66 -2.41 -10.73
CA GLN A 46 -1.70 -2.55 -11.83
C GLN A 46 -2.24 -1.92 -13.11
N GLY A 47 -3.50 -2.21 -13.46
CA GLY A 47 -4.15 -1.62 -14.65
C GLY A 47 -4.23 -0.10 -14.60
N ALA A 48 -4.52 0.48 -13.43
CA ALA A 48 -4.64 1.93 -13.24
C ALA A 48 -3.28 2.65 -13.21
N THR A 49 -2.23 2.00 -12.71
CA THR A 49 -0.90 2.60 -12.53
C THR A 49 0.08 2.28 -13.65
N ASN A 50 -0.21 1.27 -14.48
CA ASN A 50 0.74 0.62 -15.39
C ASN A 50 2.02 0.14 -14.67
N GLY A 51 1.94 -0.14 -13.36
CA GLY A 51 3.03 -0.58 -12.52
C GLY A 51 3.37 -2.06 -12.70
N GLU A 52 4.51 -2.47 -12.15
CA GLU A 52 4.90 -3.87 -12.06
C GLU A 52 4.10 -4.58 -10.96
N LEU A 53 3.66 -5.82 -11.21
CA LEU A 53 2.91 -6.62 -10.25
C LEU A 53 3.79 -7.70 -9.63
N TYR A 54 3.84 -7.75 -8.29
CA TYR A 54 4.61 -8.75 -7.54
C TYR A 54 3.75 -9.43 -6.48
N ALA A 55 3.62 -10.76 -6.57
CA ALA A 55 2.95 -11.56 -5.54
C ALA A 55 3.94 -11.96 -4.44
N ILE A 56 3.70 -11.50 -3.22
CA ILE A 56 4.41 -11.96 -2.02
C ILE A 56 3.90 -13.38 -1.74
N THR A 57 4.71 -14.37 -2.12
CA THR A 57 4.33 -15.78 -2.04
C THR A 57 4.96 -16.41 -0.80
N PRO A 58 4.18 -17.01 0.12
CA PRO A 58 4.74 -17.75 1.22
C PRO A 58 5.50 -18.98 0.74
N GLU A 59 6.57 -19.36 1.44
CA GLU A 59 7.33 -20.59 1.15
C GLU A 59 6.40 -21.81 1.20
N GLU A 60 5.58 -21.88 2.25
CA GLU A 60 4.52 -22.87 2.40
C GLU A 60 3.16 -22.17 2.19
N PRO A 61 2.38 -22.57 1.16
CA PRO A 61 1.05 -22.02 0.94
C PRO A 61 0.14 -22.23 2.15
N TYR A 62 -0.74 -21.27 2.43
CA TYR A 62 -1.77 -21.45 3.47
C TYR A 62 -2.87 -22.37 2.94
N THR A 63 -3.22 -23.37 3.72
CA THR A 63 -4.40 -24.22 3.52
C THR A 63 -5.65 -23.60 4.14
N ASP A 64 -6.83 -24.14 3.85
CA ASP A 64 -8.07 -23.69 4.50
C ASP A 64 -8.02 -23.87 6.02
N ALA A 65 -7.37 -24.95 6.52
CA ALA A 65 -7.16 -25.17 7.95
C ALA A 65 -6.22 -24.12 8.56
N ASP A 66 -5.18 -23.70 7.84
CA ASP A 66 -4.26 -22.64 8.28
C ASP A 66 -4.97 -21.28 8.40
N LEU A 67 -6.05 -21.08 7.67
CA LEU A 67 -6.82 -19.84 7.62
C LEU A 67 -8.06 -19.85 8.51
N ASP A 68 -8.32 -20.93 9.26
CA ASP A 68 -9.45 -20.97 10.19
C ASP A 68 -9.20 -20.05 11.40
N TRP A 69 -9.74 -18.85 11.32
CA TRP A 69 -9.62 -17.82 12.35
C TRP A 69 -10.35 -18.16 13.66
N ASN A 70 -11.23 -19.18 13.67
CA ASN A 70 -11.88 -19.69 14.89
C ASN A 70 -11.00 -20.68 15.64
N ASP A 71 -10.06 -21.31 14.95
CA ASP A 71 -9.07 -22.21 15.55
C ASP A 71 -7.87 -21.39 16.04
N LYS A 72 -7.61 -21.40 17.34
CA LYS A 72 -6.48 -20.70 17.95
C LYS A 72 -5.13 -21.34 17.62
N GLU A 73 -5.14 -22.62 17.23
CA GLU A 73 -3.96 -23.38 16.84
C GLU A 73 -3.72 -23.31 15.32
N SER A 74 -4.63 -22.69 14.55
CA SER A 74 -4.40 -22.50 13.12
C SER A 74 -3.16 -21.66 12.89
N ARG A 75 -2.47 -21.90 11.78
CA ARG A 75 -1.22 -21.20 11.46
C ARG A 75 -1.40 -19.67 11.45
N SER A 76 -2.47 -19.16 10.85
CA SER A 76 -2.74 -17.72 10.85
C SER A 76 -2.97 -17.16 12.24
N SER A 77 -3.70 -17.91 13.13
CA SER A 77 -3.92 -17.51 14.52
C SER A 77 -2.60 -17.46 15.30
N VAL A 78 -1.77 -18.49 15.17
CA VAL A 78 -0.46 -18.57 15.85
C VAL A 78 0.45 -17.43 15.36
N GLU A 79 0.58 -17.24 14.05
CA GLU A 79 1.41 -16.19 13.48
C GLU A 79 0.95 -14.78 13.93
N MET A 80 -0.35 -14.52 13.96
CA MET A 80 -0.85 -13.20 14.35
C MET A 80 -0.73 -12.92 15.84
N ASN A 81 -0.78 -13.95 16.70
CA ASN A 81 -0.56 -13.83 18.15
C ASN A 81 0.93 -13.58 18.51
N ASP A 82 1.86 -13.92 17.63
CA ASP A 82 3.29 -13.67 17.82
C ASP A 82 3.73 -12.46 16.97
N SER A 83 4.10 -11.36 17.64
CA SER A 83 4.60 -10.14 16.97
C SER A 83 5.93 -10.37 16.24
N GLU A 84 6.71 -11.35 16.67
CA GLU A 84 8.02 -11.68 16.11
C GLU A 84 7.94 -12.74 14.99
N SER A 85 6.77 -13.28 14.73
CA SER A 85 6.58 -14.24 13.64
C SER A 85 6.95 -13.62 12.29
N ARG A 86 7.74 -14.38 11.51
CA ARG A 86 8.19 -13.98 10.16
C ARG A 86 8.05 -15.17 9.22
N PRO A 87 6.82 -15.43 8.71
CA PRO A 87 6.61 -16.49 7.74
C PRO A 87 7.52 -16.31 6.52
N ALA A 88 8.21 -17.37 6.11
CA ALA A 88 9.16 -17.32 5.01
C ALA A 88 8.46 -17.04 3.67
N ILE A 89 9.10 -16.27 2.80
CA ILE A 89 8.62 -15.91 1.47
C ILE A 89 9.51 -16.49 0.37
N LYS A 90 8.89 -16.84 -0.76
CA LYS A 90 9.61 -17.29 -1.97
C LYS A 90 10.20 -16.11 -2.71
N GLY A 91 11.51 -16.10 -2.81
CA GLY A 91 12.25 -15.11 -3.60
C GLY A 91 12.30 -13.72 -2.98
N LYS A 92 13.02 -12.85 -3.67
CA LYS A 92 13.16 -11.42 -3.37
C LYS A 92 13.15 -10.63 -4.68
N ILE A 93 12.68 -9.39 -4.62
CA ILE A 93 12.86 -8.44 -5.71
C ILE A 93 14.29 -7.92 -5.63
N GLN A 94 15.09 -8.15 -6.70
CA GLN A 94 16.52 -7.82 -6.69
C GLN A 94 16.75 -6.30 -6.66
N ASP A 95 16.03 -5.57 -7.50
CA ASP A 95 16.25 -4.14 -7.72
C ASP A 95 15.03 -3.31 -7.28
N ILE A 96 14.47 -3.63 -6.11
CA ILE A 96 13.28 -2.91 -5.58
C ILE A 96 13.53 -1.41 -5.45
N GLY A 97 14.76 -0.98 -5.16
CA GLY A 97 15.16 0.41 -5.06
C GLY A 97 15.10 1.20 -6.37
N GLU A 98 14.91 0.55 -7.52
CA GLU A 98 14.62 1.24 -8.76
C GLU A 98 13.20 1.85 -8.79
N ASN A 99 12.30 1.36 -7.94
CA ASN A 99 10.96 1.90 -7.80
C ASN A 99 10.97 3.08 -6.83
N ASN A 100 10.19 4.10 -7.13
CA ASN A 100 9.99 5.23 -6.22
C ASN A 100 8.63 5.20 -5.50
N VAL A 101 7.73 4.31 -5.94
CA VAL A 101 6.41 4.08 -5.33
C VAL A 101 6.13 2.60 -5.20
N LEU A 102 5.74 2.19 -4.01
CA LEU A 102 5.30 0.83 -3.69
C LEU A 102 3.85 0.86 -3.19
N PHE A 103 2.92 0.31 -3.96
CA PHE A 103 1.63 -0.09 -3.44
C PHE A 103 1.77 -1.44 -2.74
N LEU A 104 1.51 -1.48 -1.42
CA LEU A 104 1.68 -2.68 -0.60
C LEU A 104 0.33 -3.21 -0.16
N GLY A 105 -0.08 -4.36 -0.71
CA GLY A 105 -1.39 -4.97 -0.55
C GLY A 105 -1.43 -6.16 0.41
N TYR A 106 -2.49 -6.24 1.24
CA TYR A 106 -2.69 -7.36 2.16
C TYR A 106 -4.15 -7.53 2.58
N PRO A 107 -4.58 -8.75 2.94
CA PRO A 107 -5.81 -8.94 3.68
C PRO A 107 -5.62 -8.51 5.13
N ILE A 108 -6.61 -7.88 5.75
CA ILE A 108 -6.53 -7.55 7.18
C ILE A 108 -6.88 -8.80 7.99
N TRP A 109 -5.96 -9.22 8.86
CA TRP A 109 -6.12 -10.30 9.83
C TRP A 109 -6.04 -9.72 11.24
N TRP A 110 -7.08 -9.95 12.08
CA TRP A 110 -7.15 -9.41 13.46
C TRP A 110 -6.75 -7.92 13.54
N ASP A 111 -7.34 -7.12 12.65
CA ASP A 111 -7.16 -5.67 12.59
C ASP A 111 -5.70 -5.21 12.29
N ALA A 112 -4.86 -6.11 11.79
CA ALA A 112 -3.46 -5.87 11.43
C ALA A 112 -3.10 -6.45 10.06
N ALA A 113 -1.93 -6.08 9.54
CA ALA A 113 -1.33 -6.74 8.40
C ALA A 113 -0.81 -8.14 8.80
N PRO A 114 -0.95 -9.18 7.95
CA PRO A 114 -0.37 -10.49 8.19
C PRO A 114 1.15 -10.43 8.37
N ARG A 115 1.71 -11.27 9.23
CA ARG A 115 3.15 -11.26 9.54
C ARG A 115 4.07 -11.44 8.34
N ILE A 116 3.60 -12.07 7.28
CA ILE A 116 4.34 -12.19 6.02
C ILE A 116 4.65 -10.81 5.38
N ILE A 117 3.86 -9.78 5.67
CA ILE A 117 4.13 -8.39 5.24
C ILE A 117 5.35 -7.83 5.96
N ASN A 118 5.52 -8.15 7.25
CA ASN A 118 6.73 -7.79 8.00
C ASN A 118 7.96 -8.47 7.38
N THR A 119 7.86 -9.75 7.04
CA THR A 119 8.93 -10.49 6.35
C THR A 119 9.31 -9.81 5.03
N PHE A 120 8.32 -9.39 4.23
CA PHE A 120 8.56 -8.70 2.95
C PHE A 120 9.28 -7.37 3.18
N ILE A 121 8.80 -6.55 4.11
CA ILE A 121 9.41 -5.24 4.43
C ILE A 121 10.87 -5.41 4.86
N GLU A 122 11.14 -6.35 5.76
CA GLU A 122 12.47 -6.59 6.32
C GLU A 122 13.43 -7.27 5.33
N ALA A 123 12.89 -7.95 4.31
CA ALA A 123 13.69 -8.59 3.27
C ALA A 123 14.21 -7.62 2.20
N HIS A 124 13.69 -6.39 2.14
CA HIS A 124 13.97 -5.43 1.07
C HIS A 124 14.42 -4.07 1.63
N GLU A 125 15.29 -3.37 0.89
CA GLU A 125 15.65 -1.99 1.20
C GLU A 125 14.59 -1.04 0.66
N LEU A 126 13.68 -0.60 1.52
CA LEU A 126 12.53 0.25 1.15
C LEU A 126 12.74 1.73 1.48
N LYS A 127 13.90 2.10 2.01
CA LYS A 127 14.20 3.49 2.35
C LYS A 127 14.20 4.38 1.11
N GLY A 128 13.44 5.46 1.17
CA GLY A 128 13.31 6.40 0.04
C GLY A 128 12.23 6.02 -0.98
N ILE A 129 11.58 4.85 -0.80
CA ILE A 129 10.42 4.44 -1.59
C ILE A 129 9.16 4.91 -0.84
N LYS A 130 8.24 5.57 -1.54
CA LYS A 130 6.95 5.94 -0.99
C LYS A 130 6.02 4.72 -0.92
N ILE A 131 5.55 4.37 0.27
CA ILE A 131 4.72 3.17 0.49
C ILE A 131 3.26 3.57 0.67
N ILE A 132 2.40 3.03 -0.17
CA ILE A 132 0.96 3.28 -0.19
C ILE A 132 0.25 1.96 0.13
N PRO A 133 -0.19 1.75 1.37
CA PRO A 133 -0.90 0.53 1.74
C PRO A 133 -2.27 0.44 1.07
N PHE A 134 -2.65 -0.76 0.64
CA PHE A 134 -4.03 -1.07 0.31
C PHE A 134 -4.44 -2.42 0.91
N ALA A 135 -5.69 -2.56 1.27
CA ALA A 135 -6.12 -3.78 1.94
C ALA A 135 -7.51 -4.24 1.52
N THR A 136 -7.77 -5.53 1.72
CA THR A 136 -9.10 -6.12 1.73
C THR A 136 -9.40 -6.67 3.12
N SER A 137 -10.67 -6.66 3.54
CA SER A 137 -11.05 -7.05 4.90
C SER A 137 -12.41 -7.72 4.94
N GLY A 138 -12.62 -8.59 5.91
CA GLY A 138 -13.94 -9.12 6.25
C GLY A 138 -14.82 -8.14 7.05
N GLY A 139 -14.24 -7.08 7.64
CA GLY A 139 -14.98 -6.12 8.46
C GLY A 139 -14.18 -4.98 9.07
N SER A 140 -12.84 -5.12 9.18
CA SER A 140 -12.00 -4.07 9.76
C SER A 140 -11.71 -2.95 8.75
N ASP A 141 -11.53 -1.74 9.24
CA ASP A 141 -10.94 -0.63 8.48
C ASP A 141 -9.40 -0.79 8.37
N ILE A 142 -8.80 -0.11 7.41
CA ILE A 142 -7.34 -0.20 7.17
C ILE A 142 -6.50 0.58 8.21
N SER A 143 -7.08 1.55 8.89
CA SER A 143 -6.35 2.55 9.71
C SER A 143 -5.48 1.93 10.80
N ASN A 144 -5.97 0.92 11.51
CA ASN A 144 -5.22 0.28 12.60
C ASN A 144 -4.04 -0.53 12.07
N SER A 145 -4.21 -1.24 10.96
CA SER A 145 -3.13 -2.00 10.33
C SER A 145 -2.00 -1.08 9.83
N VAL A 146 -2.35 0.03 9.19
CA VAL A 146 -1.37 1.04 8.74
C VAL A 146 -0.67 1.70 9.92
N LYS A 147 -1.41 2.05 10.98
CA LYS A 147 -0.83 2.62 12.21
C LYS A 147 0.17 1.66 12.85
N ALA A 148 -0.12 0.36 12.87
CA ALA A 148 0.78 -0.66 13.40
C ALA A 148 2.06 -0.75 12.56
N LEU A 149 1.96 -0.77 11.21
CA LEU A 149 3.11 -0.78 10.31
C LEU A 149 3.97 0.48 10.47
N LYS A 150 3.36 1.68 10.49
CA LYS A 150 4.06 2.95 10.73
C LYS A 150 4.80 2.98 12.08
N LYS A 151 4.22 2.36 13.11
CA LYS A 151 4.87 2.24 14.42
C LYS A 151 6.07 1.29 14.41
N THR A 152 5.98 0.19 13.65
CA THR A 152 7.05 -0.81 13.57
C THR A 152 8.20 -0.34 12.68
N TYR A 153 7.90 0.38 11.61
CA TYR A 153 8.87 0.86 10.62
C TYR A 153 8.76 2.39 10.42
N PRO A 154 9.09 3.19 11.46
CA PRO A 154 8.89 4.64 11.43
C PRO A 154 9.84 5.38 10.49
N GLU A 155 10.92 4.72 10.03
CA GLU A 155 11.91 5.26 9.10
C GLU A 155 11.46 5.22 7.63
N LEU A 156 10.38 4.48 7.32
CA LEU A 156 9.86 4.35 5.96
C LEU A 156 8.84 5.46 5.64
N ASP A 157 8.75 5.82 4.36
CA ASP A 157 7.85 6.88 3.87
C ASP A 157 6.45 6.32 3.59
N TRP A 158 5.57 6.38 4.58
CA TRP A 158 4.22 5.86 4.53
C TRP A 158 3.18 6.92 4.16
N GLU A 159 2.40 6.65 3.13
CA GLU A 159 1.15 7.37 2.87
C GLU A 159 -0.05 6.78 3.65
N GLU A 160 -1.20 7.42 3.52
CA GLU A 160 -2.46 6.85 4.00
C GLU A 160 -2.88 5.66 3.14
N GLY A 161 -3.37 4.62 3.78
CA GLY A 161 -3.83 3.43 3.09
C GLY A 161 -5.26 3.54 2.58
N LYS A 162 -5.66 2.60 1.70
CA LYS A 162 -7.00 2.50 1.15
C LYS A 162 -7.59 1.10 1.34
N LEU A 163 -8.77 1.02 1.95
CA LEU A 163 -9.55 -0.21 1.95
C LEU A 163 -10.22 -0.38 0.57
N MET A 164 -9.99 -1.54 -0.07
CA MET A 164 -10.44 -1.82 -1.43
C MET A 164 -11.78 -2.54 -1.51
N ASN A 165 -12.42 -2.80 -0.36
CA ASN A 165 -13.71 -3.49 -0.33
C ASN A 165 -14.78 -2.70 -1.10
N GLY A 166 -15.44 -3.38 -2.03
CA GLY A 166 -16.53 -2.78 -2.81
C GLY A 166 -16.11 -1.77 -3.87
N MET A 167 -14.80 -1.49 -4.02
CA MET A 167 -14.29 -0.64 -5.09
C MET A 167 -14.23 -1.41 -6.41
N ASP A 168 -14.73 -0.80 -7.46
CA ASP A 168 -14.55 -1.27 -8.84
C ASP A 168 -13.32 -0.63 -9.50
N ASP A 169 -13.05 -0.98 -10.75
CA ASP A 169 -11.89 -0.46 -11.49
C ASP A 169 -11.95 1.06 -11.70
N VAL A 170 -13.16 1.63 -11.75
CA VAL A 170 -13.37 3.08 -11.91
C VAL A 170 -13.00 3.79 -10.61
N ASP A 171 -13.44 3.27 -9.47
CA ASP A 171 -13.13 3.81 -8.15
C ASP A 171 -11.63 3.76 -7.89
N ILE A 172 -10.98 2.63 -8.23
CA ILE A 172 -9.53 2.45 -8.06
C ILE A 172 -8.76 3.40 -8.97
N THR A 173 -9.16 3.53 -10.24
CA THR A 173 -8.54 4.47 -11.20
C THR A 173 -8.65 5.91 -10.69
N LYS A 174 -9.82 6.31 -10.19
CA LYS A 174 -10.04 7.63 -9.61
C LYS A 174 -9.12 7.88 -8.42
N TRP A 175 -9.03 6.93 -7.49
CA TRP A 175 -8.14 7.04 -6.34
C TRP A 175 -6.67 7.18 -6.76
N VAL A 176 -6.20 6.37 -7.70
CA VAL A 176 -4.83 6.45 -8.25
C VAL A 176 -4.57 7.80 -8.92
N TYR A 177 -5.57 8.33 -9.65
CA TYR A 177 -5.49 9.66 -10.26
C TYR A 177 -5.39 10.77 -9.20
N GLU A 178 -6.19 10.70 -8.12
CA GLU A 178 -6.14 11.65 -7.00
C GLU A 178 -4.78 11.63 -6.28
N LEU A 179 -4.11 10.47 -6.22
CA LEU A 179 -2.75 10.34 -5.71
C LEU A 179 -1.67 10.85 -6.68
N GLY A 180 -1.98 11.07 -7.95
CA GLY A 180 -1.04 11.52 -8.98
C GLY A 180 -0.19 10.40 -9.59
N TYR A 181 -0.61 9.13 -9.48
CA TYR A 181 0.12 7.94 -9.96
C TYR A 181 -0.57 7.22 -11.11
N TYR A 182 -1.47 7.88 -11.81
CA TYR A 182 -2.15 7.30 -12.97
C TYR A 182 -1.14 7.06 -14.11
N GLY A 183 -1.09 5.81 -14.62
CA GLY A 183 -0.26 5.41 -15.76
C GLY A 183 -1.03 5.55 -17.09
N TRP A 184 -0.39 6.15 -18.09
CA TRP A 184 -0.91 6.27 -19.47
C TRP A 184 -0.50 5.05 -20.31
#